data_29a638fc83274249b350de2709906e09
#
_entry.id   29a638fc83274249b350de2709906e09
#
_cell.length_a   1.000
_cell.length_b   1.000
_cell.length_c   1.000
_cell.angle_alpha   90.00
_cell.angle_beta   90.00
_cell.angle_gamma   90.00
#
_symmetry.space_group_name_H-M   'P 1'
#
loop_
_entity.id
_entity.type
_entity.pdbx_description
1 polymer ?
#
loop_
_entity_poly.entity_id
_entity_poly.type
_entity_poly.pdbx_seq_one_letter_code
_entity_poly.pdbx_strand_id
1 'polypeptide(L)'
;MAAAAQRVFPSESLVAFAKGYPETPHVLRHALEADERFSLDALALLGEALPAKSIEYNRGDLPIGIDGKPGSNGLSIGETIRQIATSQSWAVLKNIEQVPEYQALLMALLEELRPRIEATTGELLTPQGFVFISSPNAVTPYHFDPEHNILLQLQGSKVMTQFPAGDPRYAPDEVHESYHLGGPRELPWDDALLAGGTPFAIEPGEAVYVPVMAPHFVRNGPAPSLSLSITWRSEWSYAEAGSRCFNGLVRKLGVAPRAPGRWPANNQVKSLAFRAWRKATGVFG
;
A
#
# COMPACT_ATOMS: atom_id res chain seq x y z
N MET A 1 27.76 18.16 -18.77
CA MET A 1 27.37 18.07 -17.35
C MET A 1 25.94 17.57 -17.35
N ALA A 2 25.69 16.34 -16.88
CA ALA A 2 24.31 15.88 -16.69
C ALA A 2 23.67 16.78 -15.62
N ALA A 3 22.51 17.36 -15.90
CA ALA A 3 21.72 18.07 -14.91
C ALA A 3 21.50 17.09 -13.74
N ALA A 4 21.84 17.51 -12.52
CA ALA A 4 21.51 16.72 -11.35
C ALA A 4 19.99 16.45 -11.38
N ALA A 5 19.59 15.19 -11.38
CA ALA A 5 18.18 14.85 -11.36
C ALA A 5 17.54 15.58 -10.16
N GLN A 6 16.53 16.38 -10.44
CA GLN A 6 15.85 17.15 -9.40
C GLN A 6 15.23 16.15 -8.43
N ARG A 7 15.58 16.26 -7.15
CA ARG A 7 15.02 15.40 -6.10
C ARG A 7 13.51 15.58 -6.02
N VAL A 8 12.80 14.49 -5.92
CA VAL A 8 11.35 14.50 -5.74
C VAL A 8 10.99 14.74 -4.27
N PHE A 9 11.71 14.15 -3.33
CA PHE A 9 11.51 14.38 -1.90
C PHE A 9 12.42 15.51 -1.40
N PRO A 10 11.87 16.63 -0.88
CA PRO A 10 12.65 17.67 -0.21
C PRO A 10 13.44 17.11 0.98
N SER A 11 14.49 17.78 1.37
CA SER A 11 15.39 17.31 2.45
C SER A 11 14.66 17.11 3.79
N GLU A 12 13.69 17.94 4.11
CA GLU A 12 12.85 17.79 5.30
C GLU A 12 12.02 16.49 5.28
N SER A 13 11.53 16.07 4.11
CA SER A 13 10.81 14.80 3.94
C SER A 13 11.74 13.62 4.17
N LEU A 14 12.97 13.66 3.68
CA LEU A 14 13.94 12.60 3.94
C LEU A 14 14.31 12.50 5.43
N VAL A 15 14.39 13.64 6.13
CA VAL A 15 14.59 13.68 7.59
C VAL A 15 13.39 13.11 8.33
N ALA A 16 12.17 13.49 7.95
CA ALA A 16 10.94 12.97 8.54
C ALA A 16 10.83 11.45 8.31
N PHE A 17 11.10 10.99 7.09
CA PHE A 17 11.16 9.56 6.77
C PHE A 17 12.18 8.83 7.63
N ALA A 18 13.38 9.34 7.74
CA ALA A 18 14.43 8.73 8.55
C ALA A 18 14.05 8.60 10.04
N LYS A 19 13.24 9.52 10.56
CA LYS A 19 12.77 9.50 11.95
C LYS A 19 11.60 8.53 12.17
N GLY A 20 10.65 8.43 11.24
CA GLY A 20 9.42 7.64 11.39
C GLY A 20 9.54 6.20 10.90
N TYR A 21 10.37 5.95 9.89
CA TYR A 21 10.55 4.62 9.30
C TYR A 21 11.17 3.62 10.28
N PRO A 22 10.66 2.39 10.42
CA PRO A 22 9.61 1.76 9.63
C PRO A 22 8.24 1.69 10.33
N GLU A 23 8.07 2.21 11.55
CA GLU A 23 6.91 1.91 12.40
C GLU A 23 5.92 3.07 12.57
N THR A 24 6.35 4.30 12.37
CA THR A 24 5.52 5.47 12.67
C THR A 24 4.96 6.09 11.39
N PRO A 25 3.63 6.13 11.20
CA PRO A 25 3.02 6.89 10.13
C PRO A 25 3.39 8.38 10.21
N HIS A 26 3.66 9.01 9.08
CA HIS A 26 4.02 10.43 9.04
C HIS A 26 3.78 11.02 7.64
N VAL A 27 3.59 12.33 7.58
CA VAL A 27 3.44 13.08 6.33
C VAL A 27 4.80 13.45 5.76
N LEU A 28 4.90 13.42 4.45
CA LEU A 28 6.05 13.84 3.64
C LEU A 28 5.56 14.87 2.60
N ARG A 29 6.49 15.59 1.97
CA ARG A 29 6.25 16.40 0.77
C ARG A 29 6.96 15.79 -0.43
N HIS A 30 6.43 16.08 -1.64
CA HIS A 30 7.01 15.67 -2.90
C HIS A 30 6.75 16.73 -3.99
N ALA A 31 7.42 16.61 -5.13
CA ALA A 31 7.31 17.54 -6.26
C ALA A 31 6.84 16.83 -7.55
N LEU A 32 5.76 16.01 -7.45
CA LEU A 32 5.20 15.24 -8.59
C LEU A 32 3.81 15.70 -9.00
N GLU A 33 3.22 16.71 -8.36
CA GLU A 33 1.83 17.14 -8.60
C GLU A 33 1.59 17.68 -10.01
N ALA A 34 2.63 18.17 -10.68
CA ALA A 34 2.58 18.69 -12.04
C ALA A 34 3.17 17.75 -13.10
N ASP A 35 3.44 16.50 -12.78
CA ASP A 35 4.03 15.55 -13.71
C ASP A 35 2.99 15.06 -14.72
N GLU A 36 3.22 15.34 -16.01
CA GLU A 36 2.30 15.05 -17.11
C GLU A 36 1.97 13.56 -17.29
N ARG A 37 2.83 12.66 -16.81
CA ARG A 37 2.58 11.20 -16.79
C ARG A 37 1.33 10.83 -15.98
N PHE A 38 0.90 11.70 -15.10
CA PHE A 38 -0.27 11.53 -14.26
C PHE A 38 -1.48 12.37 -14.70
N SER A 39 -1.48 12.89 -15.93
CA SER A 39 -2.72 13.43 -16.53
C SER A 39 -3.74 12.29 -16.75
N LEU A 40 -5.03 12.61 -16.70
CA LEU A 40 -6.09 11.60 -16.89
C LEU A 40 -5.98 10.90 -18.27
N ASP A 41 -5.57 11.63 -19.31
CA ASP A 41 -5.39 11.03 -20.63
C ASP A 41 -4.18 10.07 -20.67
N ALA A 42 -3.04 10.45 -20.07
CA ALA A 42 -1.88 9.57 -19.98
C ALA A 42 -2.19 8.30 -19.18
N LEU A 43 -2.94 8.44 -18.06
CA LEU A 43 -3.36 7.30 -17.24
C LEU A 43 -4.41 6.43 -17.92
N ALA A 44 -5.30 6.99 -18.73
CA ALA A 44 -6.24 6.22 -19.54
C ALA A 44 -5.49 5.35 -20.55
N LEU A 45 -4.50 5.93 -21.27
CA LEU A 45 -3.63 5.19 -22.18
C LEU A 45 -2.82 4.11 -21.45
N LEU A 46 -2.27 4.41 -20.27
CA LEU A 46 -1.60 3.43 -19.44
C LEU A 46 -2.54 2.29 -19.07
N GLY A 47 -3.77 2.59 -18.63
CA GLY A 47 -4.78 1.59 -18.29
C GLY A 47 -5.16 0.71 -19.48
N GLU A 48 -5.27 1.27 -20.67
CA GLU A 48 -5.56 0.54 -21.90
C GLU A 48 -4.37 -0.38 -22.35
N ALA A 49 -3.13 -0.02 -21.99
CA ALA A 49 -1.92 -0.76 -22.32
C ALA A 49 -1.56 -1.87 -21.32
N LEU A 50 -1.97 -1.75 -20.05
CA LEU A 50 -1.64 -2.71 -19.01
C LEU A 50 -2.40 -4.04 -19.19
N PRO A 51 -1.80 -5.18 -18.78
CA PRO A 51 -2.51 -6.45 -18.75
C PRO A 51 -3.74 -6.40 -17.82
N ALA A 52 -4.81 -7.09 -18.16
CA ALA A 52 -6.07 -7.10 -17.40
C ALA A 52 -5.91 -7.42 -15.90
N LYS A 53 -4.95 -8.28 -15.53
CA LYS A 53 -4.62 -8.59 -14.13
C LYS A 53 -4.03 -7.41 -13.34
N SER A 54 -3.50 -6.42 -14.05
CA SER A 54 -2.91 -5.19 -13.49
C SER A 54 -3.90 -4.03 -13.44
N ILE A 55 -5.16 -4.27 -13.78
CA ILE A 55 -6.21 -3.25 -13.80
C ILE A 55 -7.33 -3.71 -12.90
N GLU A 56 -7.75 -2.83 -12.01
CA GLU A 56 -8.97 -3.03 -11.20
C GLU A 56 -9.77 -1.73 -11.20
N TYR A 57 -11.04 -1.80 -11.50
CA TYR A 57 -11.93 -0.65 -11.46
C TYR A 57 -13.37 -1.10 -11.22
N ASN A 58 -14.07 -0.34 -10.39
CA ASN A 58 -15.41 -0.67 -9.91
C ASN A 58 -16.15 0.60 -9.49
N ARG A 59 -17.39 0.44 -8.98
CA ARG A 59 -18.09 1.50 -8.29
C ARG A 59 -17.35 1.94 -7.04
N GLY A 60 -17.35 3.24 -6.75
CA GLY A 60 -16.60 3.86 -5.66
C GLY A 60 -17.45 4.35 -4.49
N ASP A 61 -18.76 4.19 -4.55
CA ASP A 61 -19.73 4.56 -3.51
C ASP A 61 -19.86 3.44 -2.44
N LEU A 62 -18.74 3.14 -1.76
CA LEU A 62 -18.65 2.01 -0.84
C LEU A 62 -18.64 2.45 0.63
N PRO A 63 -19.19 1.63 1.56
CA PRO A 63 -18.95 1.79 2.99
C PRO A 63 -17.49 1.44 3.36
N ILE A 64 -17.04 1.83 4.57
CA ILE A 64 -15.70 1.48 5.06
C ILE A 64 -15.54 -0.03 5.22
N GLY A 65 -16.56 -0.72 5.72
CA GLY A 65 -16.64 -2.18 5.75
C GLY A 65 -17.45 -2.67 4.54
N ILE A 66 -16.93 -3.66 3.82
CA ILE A 66 -17.57 -4.24 2.63
C ILE A 66 -17.45 -5.76 2.65
N ASP A 67 -18.55 -6.43 2.31
CA ASP A 67 -18.59 -7.85 2.04
C ASP A 67 -18.63 -8.09 0.52
N GLY A 68 -17.58 -8.72 -0.01
CA GLY A 68 -17.49 -9.05 -1.44
C GLY A 68 -16.87 -7.95 -2.30
N LYS A 69 -16.91 -8.16 -3.62
CA LYS A 69 -16.37 -7.21 -4.61
C LYS A 69 -17.41 -6.18 -5.04
N PRO A 70 -17.01 -4.91 -5.22
CA PRO A 70 -17.88 -3.89 -5.79
C PRO A 70 -18.38 -4.28 -7.19
N GLY A 71 -19.57 -3.80 -7.55
CA GLY A 71 -20.15 -4.03 -8.88
C GLY A 71 -19.43 -3.23 -9.97
N SER A 72 -19.53 -3.72 -11.22
CA SER A 72 -19.04 -3.00 -12.41
C SER A 72 -19.78 -1.68 -12.61
N ASN A 73 -19.07 -0.68 -13.12
CA ASN A 73 -19.65 0.61 -13.53
C ASN A 73 -20.12 0.62 -15.00
N GLY A 74 -19.92 -0.47 -15.75
CA GLY A 74 -20.34 -0.63 -17.16
C GLY A 74 -19.48 0.11 -18.20
N LEU A 75 -18.40 0.78 -17.77
CA LEU A 75 -17.45 1.51 -18.64
C LEU A 75 -16.18 0.69 -18.87
N SER A 76 -15.43 0.99 -19.92
CA SER A 76 -14.04 0.55 -20.08
C SER A 76 -13.13 1.27 -19.09
N ILE A 77 -11.89 0.77 -18.90
CA ILE A 77 -10.91 1.41 -18.01
C ILE A 77 -10.58 2.84 -18.47
N GLY A 78 -10.36 3.05 -19.77
CA GLY A 78 -10.06 4.37 -20.31
C GLY A 78 -11.22 5.35 -20.14
N GLU A 79 -12.46 4.92 -20.37
CA GLU A 79 -13.66 5.72 -20.13
C GLU A 79 -13.85 6.02 -18.64
N THR A 80 -13.65 5.04 -17.76
CA THR A 80 -13.73 5.21 -16.31
C THR A 80 -12.76 6.30 -15.84
N ILE A 81 -11.51 6.27 -16.32
CA ILE A 81 -10.49 7.25 -15.94
C ILE A 81 -10.84 8.64 -16.46
N ARG A 82 -11.17 8.78 -17.75
CA ARG A 82 -11.51 10.08 -18.35
C ARG A 82 -12.77 10.72 -17.74
N GLN A 83 -13.71 9.89 -17.28
CA GLN A 83 -14.96 10.34 -16.67
C GLN A 83 -14.95 10.24 -15.13
N ILE A 84 -13.78 10.13 -14.49
CA ILE A 84 -13.69 9.87 -13.06
C ILE A 84 -14.43 10.90 -12.19
N ALA A 85 -14.58 12.12 -12.67
CA ALA A 85 -15.33 13.17 -11.98
C ALA A 85 -16.80 12.84 -11.76
N THR A 86 -17.40 12.03 -12.64
CA THR A 86 -18.86 11.78 -12.68
C THR A 86 -19.25 10.31 -12.68
N SER A 87 -18.30 9.38 -12.90
CA SER A 87 -18.57 7.95 -13.04
C SER A 87 -18.84 7.23 -11.72
N GLN A 88 -18.76 7.91 -10.57
CA GLN A 88 -18.94 7.32 -9.23
C GLN A 88 -18.10 6.02 -9.07
N SER A 89 -16.86 6.06 -9.51
CA SER A 89 -15.99 4.90 -9.64
C SER A 89 -14.67 5.11 -8.95
N TRP A 90 -13.92 4.03 -8.85
CA TRP A 90 -12.49 4.06 -8.58
C TRP A 90 -11.78 3.10 -9.53
N ALA A 91 -10.52 3.41 -9.82
CA ALA A 91 -9.65 2.56 -10.59
C ALA A 91 -8.27 2.47 -9.93
N VAL A 92 -7.64 1.32 -10.05
CA VAL A 92 -6.25 1.09 -9.67
C VAL A 92 -5.50 0.51 -10.85
N LEU A 93 -4.43 1.18 -11.26
CA LEU A 93 -3.44 0.66 -12.19
C LEU A 93 -2.30 0.06 -11.37
N LYS A 94 -2.14 -1.25 -11.42
CA LYS A 94 -1.22 -2.02 -10.58
C LYS A 94 0.06 -2.36 -11.33
N ASN A 95 1.17 -2.38 -10.60
CA ASN A 95 2.46 -2.78 -11.15
C ASN A 95 2.84 -1.95 -12.38
N ILE A 96 2.72 -0.62 -12.25
CA ILE A 96 2.99 0.31 -13.35
C ILE A 96 4.46 0.27 -13.80
N GLU A 97 5.35 -0.28 -12.97
CA GLU A 97 6.76 -0.57 -13.30
C GLU A 97 6.94 -1.57 -14.46
N GLN A 98 5.88 -2.22 -14.92
CA GLN A 98 5.90 -3.00 -16.18
C GLN A 98 6.13 -2.10 -17.41
N VAL A 99 5.85 -0.80 -17.30
CA VAL A 99 6.08 0.20 -18.33
C VAL A 99 7.38 0.93 -18.03
N PRO A 100 8.37 0.95 -18.95
CA PRO A 100 9.74 1.43 -18.68
C PRO A 100 9.81 2.86 -18.11
N GLU A 101 8.95 3.76 -18.57
CA GLU A 101 8.89 5.14 -18.10
C GLU A 101 8.49 5.22 -16.62
N TYR A 102 7.49 4.45 -16.18
CA TYR A 102 7.04 4.40 -14.80
C TYR A 102 8.01 3.60 -13.92
N GLN A 103 8.69 2.58 -14.49
CA GLN A 103 9.77 1.87 -13.81
C GLN A 103 10.91 2.84 -13.45
N ALA A 104 11.34 3.64 -14.41
CA ALA A 104 12.42 4.62 -14.19
C ALA A 104 12.05 5.62 -13.09
N LEU A 105 10.79 6.12 -13.09
CA LEU A 105 10.29 6.99 -12.03
C LEU A 105 10.28 6.30 -10.67
N LEU A 106 9.69 5.11 -10.58
CA LEU A 106 9.60 4.35 -9.32
C LEU A 106 10.99 4.11 -8.73
N MET A 107 11.93 3.68 -9.55
CA MET A 107 13.30 3.44 -9.09
C MET A 107 13.99 4.73 -8.65
N ALA A 108 13.80 5.86 -9.36
CA ALA A 108 14.35 7.15 -8.95
C ALA A 108 13.82 7.60 -7.58
N LEU A 109 12.50 7.43 -7.32
CA LEU A 109 11.88 7.74 -6.03
C LEU A 109 12.45 6.88 -4.89
N LEU A 110 12.56 5.58 -5.13
CA LEU A 110 13.05 4.64 -4.13
C LEU A 110 14.55 4.81 -3.86
N GLU A 111 15.36 5.22 -4.85
CA GLU A 111 16.78 5.51 -4.64
C GLU A 111 17.03 6.67 -3.66
N GLU A 112 16.12 7.67 -3.60
CA GLU A 112 16.21 8.73 -2.60
C GLU A 112 16.01 8.22 -1.15
N LEU A 113 15.27 7.13 -0.98
CA LEU A 113 14.93 6.52 0.31
C LEU A 113 15.80 5.32 0.67
N ARG A 114 16.41 4.67 -0.32
CA ARG A 114 17.16 3.42 -0.20
C ARG A 114 18.21 3.43 0.92
N PRO A 115 19.07 4.47 1.09
CA PRO A 115 20.07 4.45 2.15
C PRO A 115 19.48 4.27 3.55
N ARG A 116 18.30 4.86 3.78
CA ARG A 116 17.60 4.74 5.06
C ARG A 116 16.90 3.39 5.19
N ILE A 117 16.28 2.92 4.13
CA ILE A 117 15.58 1.62 4.11
C ILE A 117 16.57 0.51 4.45
N GLU A 118 17.68 0.41 3.72
CA GLU A 118 18.64 -0.67 3.86
C GLU A 118 19.37 -0.64 5.19
N ALA A 119 19.71 0.55 5.71
CA ALA A 119 20.30 0.70 7.04
C ALA A 119 19.34 0.31 8.19
N THR A 120 18.05 0.21 7.95
CA THR A 120 17.03 -0.03 8.99
C THR A 120 16.43 -1.42 8.90
N THR A 121 15.90 -1.82 7.75
CA THR A 121 15.11 -3.05 7.58
C THR A 121 15.74 -4.06 6.62
N GLY A 122 16.98 -3.83 6.19
CA GLY A 122 17.67 -4.67 5.22
C GLY A 122 17.31 -4.32 3.78
N GLU A 123 17.69 -5.17 2.84
CA GLU A 123 17.60 -4.95 1.41
C GLU A 123 16.19 -4.49 0.96
N LEU A 124 16.16 -3.47 0.08
CA LEU A 124 14.95 -3.04 -0.60
C LEU A 124 14.59 -4.05 -1.70
N LEU A 125 13.46 -4.73 -1.53
CA LEU A 125 13.01 -5.84 -2.35
C LEU A 125 11.65 -5.55 -2.96
N THR A 126 11.35 -6.15 -4.10
CA THR A 126 10.03 -6.13 -4.76
C THR A 126 9.41 -4.74 -4.84
N PRO A 127 10.08 -3.77 -5.49
CA PRO A 127 9.52 -2.45 -5.70
C PRO A 127 8.29 -2.55 -6.62
N GLN A 128 7.18 -1.88 -6.26
CA GLN A 128 5.94 -1.86 -7.05
C GLN A 128 5.31 -0.47 -6.99
N GLY A 129 4.69 -0.07 -8.10
CA GLY A 129 3.95 1.19 -8.22
C GLY A 129 2.47 0.94 -8.52
N PHE A 130 1.60 1.72 -7.86
CA PHE A 130 0.16 1.70 -8.07
C PHE A 130 -0.36 3.11 -8.26
N VAL A 131 -1.24 3.31 -9.23
CA VAL A 131 -1.94 4.58 -9.39
C VAL A 131 -3.41 4.39 -9.00
N PHE A 132 -3.85 5.17 -8.02
CA PHE A 132 -5.23 5.19 -7.55
C PHE A 132 -5.94 6.41 -8.15
N ILE A 133 -7.05 6.17 -8.83
CA ILE A 133 -7.86 7.17 -9.51
C ILE A 133 -9.29 7.02 -8.98
N SER A 134 -9.82 8.04 -8.31
CA SER A 134 -11.07 7.93 -7.56
C SER A 134 -12.00 9.09 -7.83
N SER A 135 -13.27 8.79 -7.97
CA SER A 135 -14.34 9.81 -8.01
C SER A 135 -14.44 10.58 -6.68
N PRO A 136 -15.07 11.75 -6.68
CA PRO A 136 -15.35 12.51 -5.47
C PRO A 136 -16.02 11.64 -4.40
N ASN A 137 -15.57 11.79 -3.15
CA ASN A 137 -16.09 11.13 -1.97
C ASN A 137 -15.98 9.58 -1.96
N ALA A 138 -15.27 8.98 -2.90
CA ALA A 138 -15.04 7.53 -2.92
C ALA A 138 -14.30 7.06 -1.67
N VAL A 139 -14.60 5.84 -1.23
CA VAL A 139 -14.02 5.21 -0.04
C VAL A 139 -13.20 3.99 -0.45
N THR A 140 -11.96 3.89 0.08
CA THR A 140 -11.21 2.64 0.09
C THR A 140 -11.50 1.94 1.40
N PRO A 141 -12.07 0.72 1.39
CA PRO A 141 -12.45 -0.01 2.60
C PRO A 141 -11.30 -0.31 3.54
N TYR A 142 -11.63 -0.68 4.78
CA TYR A 142 -10.69 -1.00 5.84
C TYR A 142 -9.91 -2.27 5.52
N HIS A 143 -8.58 -2.16 5.45
CA HIS A 143 -7.66 -3.24 5.08
C HIS A 143 -6.25 -2.99 5.61
N PHE A 144 -5.34 -3.90 5.34
CA PHE A 144 -3.91 -3.72 5.52
C PHE A 144 -3.12 -4.22 4.29
N ASP A 145 -1.88 -3.75 4.14
CA ASP A 145 -0.95 -4.18 3.09
C ASP A 145 0.36 -4.72 3.69
N PRO A 146 0.96 -5.75 3.08
CA PRO A 146 2.19 -6.37 3.59
C PRO A 146 3.46 -5.61 3.20
N GLU A 147 3.34 -4.58 2.38
CA GLU A 147 4.44 -3.73 1.93
C GLU A 147 4.62 -2.52 2.85
N HIS A 148 5.81 -1.96 2.87
CA HIS A 148 6.00 -0.55 3.17
C HIS A 148 5.40 0.26 2.04
N ASN A 149 4.74 1.36 2.33
CA ASN A 149 4.07 2.17 1.32
C ASN A 149 4.25 3.66 1.61
N ILE A 150 4.46 4.45 0.56
CA ILE A 150 4.27 5.90 0.57
C ILE A 150 3.21 6.22 -0.46
N LEU A 151 2.09 6.79 -0.02
CA LEU A 151 1.01 7.27 -0.87
C LEU A 151 1.21 8.75 -1.13
N LEU A 152 1.59 9.10 -2.38
CA LEU A 152 1.82 10.47 -2.85
C LEU A 152 0.53 11.02 -3.45
N GLN A 153 0.02 12.13 -2.95
CA GLN A 153 -1.18 12.77 -3.47
C GLN A 153 -0.81 13.72 -4.62
N LEU A 154 -1.40 13.47 -5.78
CA LEU A 154 -1.11 14.20 -7.03
C LEU A 154 -2.20 15.21 -7.37
N GLN A 155 -3.48 14.84 -7.16
CA GLN A 155 -4.63 15.71 -7.45
C GLN A 155 -5.77 15.42 -6.48
N GLY A 156 -6.56 16.45 -6.15
CA GLY A 156 -7.62 16.35 -5.16
C GLY A 156 -7.08 16.16 -3.76
N SER A 157 -7.94 15.81 -2.81
CA SER A 157 -7.55 15.58 -1.41
C SER A 157 -8.10 14.27 -0.90
N LYS A 158 -7.51 13.76 0.18
CA LYS A 158 -8.02 12.60 0.89
C LYS A 158 -7.61 12.60 2.37
N VAL A 159 -8.34 11.83 3.15
CA VAL A 159 -7.97 11.51 4.52
C VAL A 159 -7.73 10.01 4.59
N MET A 160 -6.50 9.61 4.93
CA MET A 160 -6.17 8.24 5.28
C MET A 160 -6.16 8.11 6.80
N THR A 161 -7.03 7.27 7.34
CA THR A 161 -7.02 6.94 8.78
C THR A 161 -6.25 5.65 8.97
N GLN A 162 -5.16 5.71 9.72
CA GLN A 162 -4.28 4.58 10.02
C GLN A 162 -4.41 4.16 11.48
N PHE A 163 -4.27 2.87 11.72
CA PHE A 163 -4.33 2.25 13.04
C PHE A 163 -2.98 1.59 13.38
N PRO A 164 -2.65 1.45 14.68
CA PRO A 164 -1.40 0.84 15.11
C PRO A 164 -1.19 -0.56 14.51
N ALA A 165 -0.09 -0.73 13.78
CA ALA A 165 0.30 -2.01 13.21
C ALA A 165 0.62 -3.03 14.32
N GLY A 166 0.12 -4.27 14.19
CA GLY A 166 0.37 -5.35 15.14
C GLY A 166 -0.45 -5.26 16.44
N ASP A 167 -1.37 -4.31 16.55
CA ASP A 167 -2.33 -4.27 17.68
C ASP A 167 -3.55 -5.13 17.33
N PRO A 168 -3.81 -6.23 18.09
CA PRO A 168 -4.87 -7.19 17.77
C PRO A 168 -6.28 -6.62 17.87
N ARG A 169 -6.45 -5.43 18.46
CA ARG A 169 -7.75 -4.73 18.50
C ARG A 169 -8.17 -4.28 17.11
N TYR A 170 -7.20 -3.94 16.22
CA TYR A 170 -7.45 -3.42 14.88
C TYR A 170 -7.29 -4.49 13.80
N ALA A 171 -6.39 -5.45 14.01
CA ALA A 171 -6.24 -6.61 13.16
C ALA A 171 -5.76 -7.81 14.01
N PRO A 172 -6.64 -8.79 14.31
CA PRO A 172 -6.27 -9.98 15.06
C PRO A 172 -5.14 -10.79 14.41
N ASP A 173 -4.32 -11.44 15.21
CA ASP A 173 -3.20 -12.24 14.72
C ASP A 173 -3.62 -13.32 13.72
N GLU A 174 -4.77 -13.94 13.95
CA GLU A 174 -5.37 -14.95 13.06
C GLU A 174 -5.65 -14.40 11.66
N VAL A 175 -6.05 -13.13 11.57
CA VAL A 175 -6.32 -12.47 10.29
C VAL A 175 -5.01 -12.22 9.54
N HIS A 176 -3.97 -11.73 10.22
CA HIS A 176 -2.63 -11.60 9.65
C HIS A 176 -2.08 -12.95 9.16
N GLU A 177 -2.23 -14.00 9.97
CA GLU A 177 -1.78 -15.36 9.65
C GLU A 177 -2.54 -15.93 8.44
N SER A 178 -3.87 -15.75 8.42
CA SER A 178 -4.72 -16.17 7.31
C SER A 178 -4.33 -15.47 6.01
N TYR A 179 -4.15 -14.14 6.06
CA TYR A 179 -3.73 -13.36 4.90
C TYR A 179 -2.43 -13.89 4.28
N HIS A 180 -1.39 -14.08 5.08
CA HIS A 180 -0.12 -14.58 4.58
C HIS A 180 -0.15 -16.03 4.09
N LEU A 181 -1.21 -16.77 4.38
CA LEU A 181 -1.51 -18.10 3.85
C LEU A 181 -2.51 -18.07 2.66
N GLY A 182 -2.78 -16.90 2.08
CA GLY A 182 -3.61 -16.71 0.89
C GLY A 182 -5.04 -16.23 1.17
N GLY A 183 -5.34 -15.82 2.38
CA GLY A 183 -6.63 -15.22 2.75
C GLY A 183 -6.77 -13.75 2.31
N PRO A 184 -7.95 -13.14 2.52
CA PRO A 184 -8.23 -11.76 2.15
C PRO A 184 -7.45 -10.75 3.00
N ARG A 185 -7.27 -9.53 2.48
CA ARG A 185 -6.65 -8.39 3.19
C ARG A 185 -7.68 -7.46 3.83
N GLU A 186 -8.92 -7.57 3.42
CA GLU A 186 -10.03 -6.80 3.94
C GLU A 186 -10.29 -7.17 5.40
N LEU A 187 -10.53 -6.16 6.23
CA LEU A 187 -10.74 -6.31 7.67
C LEU A 187 -12.20 -6.02 8.04
N PRO A 188 -12.77 -6.72 9.01
CA PRO A 188 -14.06 -6.35 9.58
C PRO A 188 -14.00 -4.92 10.14
N TRP A 189 -15.00 -4.11 9.82
CA TRP A 189 -15.11 -2.75 10.34
C TRP A 189 -16.15 -2.67 11.45
N ASP A 190 -15.79 -1.93 12.52
CA ASP A 190 -16.69 -1.49 13.57
C ASP A 190 -16.39 -0.01 13.86
N ASP A 191 -17.42 0.82 13.91
CA ASP A 191 -17.27 2.26 14.16
C ASP A 191 -16.60 2.58 15.51
N ALA A 192 -16.65 1.67 16.49
CA ALA A 192 -15.92 1.79 17.73
C ALA A 192 -14.38 1.82 17.54
N LEU A 193 -13.86 1.26 16.46
CA LEU A 193 -12.43 1.28 16.15
C LEU A 193 -11.94 2.69 15.80
N LEU A 194 -12.82 3.57 15.33
CA LEU A 194 -12.45 4.90 14.83
C LEU A 194 -11.70 5.74 15.87
N ALA A 195 -12.05 5.58 17.16
CA ALA A 195 -11.40 6.31 18.24
C ALA A 195 -9.89 6.04 18.40
N GLY A 196 -9.40 4.92 17.87
CA GLY A 196 -7.97 4.57 17.91
C GLY A 196 -7.22 4.87 16.61
N GLY A 197 -7.90 5.38 15.59
CA GLY A 197 -7.29 5.75 14.31
C GLY A 197 -6.68 7.13 14.34
N THR A 198 -5.58 7.31 13.63
CA THR A 198 -4.94 8.60 13.40
C THR A 198 -5.25 9.05 11.97
N PRO A 199 -5.99 10.16 11.76
CA PRO A 199 -6.27 10.69 10.43
C PRO A 199 -5.07 11.48 9.90
N PHE A 200 -4.72 11.25 8.65
CA PHE A 200 -3.74 12.00 7.85
C PHE A 200 -4.47 12.61 6.66
N ALA A 201 -4.74 13.90 6.72
CA ALA A 201 -5.24 14.66 5.57
C ALA A 201 -4.05 14.99 4.67
N ILE A 202 -4.16 14.67 3.38
CA ILE A 202 -3.13 14.96 2.38
C ILE A 202 -3.74 15.62 1.15
N GLU A 203 -3.01 16.62 0.66
CA GLU A 203 -3.31 17.43 -0.52
C GLU A 203 -2.21 17.26 -1.59
N PRO A 204 -2.38 17.78 -2.82
CA PRO A 204 -1.34 17.69 -3.85
C PRO A 204 0.01 18.20 -3.36
N GLY A 205 1.08 17.45 -3.64
CA GLY A 205 2.42 17.72 -3.12
C GLY A 205 2.70 17.14 -1.73
N GLU A 206 1.73 16.49 -1.10
CA GLU A 206 1.89 15.79 0.16
C GLU A 206 1.79 14.26 -0.01
N ALA A 207 2.45 13.53 0.87
CA ALA A 207 2.41 12.07 0.90
C ALA A 207 2.29 11.57 2.34
N VAL A 208 1.83 10.34 2.50
CA VAL A 208 1.78 9.68 3.81
C VAL A 208 2.48 8.32 3.75
N TYR A 209 3.36 8.07 4.73
CA TYR A 209 3.98 6.77 4.93
C TYR A 209 3.02 5.83 5.67
N VAL A 210 2.91 4.60 5.18
CA VAL A 210 2.10 3.53 5.78
C VAL A 210 3.03 2.38 6.19
N PRO A 211 3.12 2.06 7.49
CA PRO A 211 3.89 0.92 7.97
C PRO A 211 3.34 -0.42 7.47
N VAL A 212 4.21 -1.41 7.36
CA VAL A 212 3.84 -2.80 7.04
C VAL A 212 2.72 -3.30 7.95
N MET A 213 1.67 -3.85 7.37
CA MET A 213 0.50 -4.41 8.07
C MET A 213 -0.25 -3.41 8.96
N ALA A 214 -0.06 -2.10 8.78
CA ALA A 214 -0.87 -1.10 9.47
C ALA A 214 -2.28 -1.07 8.89
N PRO A 215 -3.34 -1.39 9.67
CA PRO A 215 -4.70 -1.29 9.18
C PRO A 215 -5.06 0.16 8.83
N HIS A 216 -5.78 0.35 7.73
CA HIS A 216 -6.18 1.70 7.31
C HIS A 216 -7.40 1.67 6.38
N PHE A 217 -8.06 2.82 6.27
CA PHE A 217 -9.04 3.11 5.24
C PHE A 217 -8.83 4.53 4.70
N VAL A 218 -9.41 4.84 3.54
CA VAL A 218 -9.26 6.15 2.91
C VAL A 218 -10.61 6.71 2.53
N ARG A 219 -10.82 8.01 2.79
CA ARG A 219 -11.94 8.81 2.27
C ARG A 219 -11.40 9.90 1.37
N ASN A 220 -11.85 9.92 0.12
CA ASN A 220 -11.49 10.98 -0.81
C ASN A 220 -12.31 12.24 -0.54
N GLY A 221 -11.74 13.39 -0.89
CA GLY A 221 -12.40 14.67 -0.79
C GLY A 221 -13.48 14.90 -1.88
N PRO A 222 -14.05 16.11 -1.95
CA PRO A 222 -15.18 16.42 -2.84
C PRO A 222 -14.79 16.62 -4.31
N ALA A 223 -13.52 16.47 -4.66
CA ALA A 223 -13.00 16.49 -6.04
C ALA A 223 -12.45 15.13 -6.46
N PRO A 224 -12.27 14.84 -7.76
CA PRO A 224 -11.55 13.67 -8.22
C PRO A 224 -10.17 13.59 -7.57
N SER A 225 -9.76 12.39 -7.17
CA SER A 225 -8.53 12.17 -6.44
C SER A 225 -7.60 11.25 -7.20
N LEU A 226 -6.34 11.65 -7.30
CA LEU A 226 -5.27 10.91 -7.95
C LEU A 226 -4.09 10.76 -7.02
N SER A 227 -3.62 9.52 -6.83
CA SER A 227 -2.44 9.24 -6.00
C SER A 227 -1.56 8.18 -6.64
N LEU A 228 -0.25 8.35 -6.44
CA LEU A 228 0.76 7.34 -6.70
C LEU A 228 1.14 6.65 -5.39
N SER A 229 1.02 5.35 -5.31
CA SER A 229 1.56 4.54 -4.23
C SER A 229 2.87 3.90 -4.70
N ILE A 230 3.95 4.14 -3.98
CA ILE A 230 5.22 3.45 -4.15
C ILE A 230 5.39 2.49 -3.00
N THR A 231 5.57 1.21 -3.31
CA THR A 231 5.67 0.16 -2.30
C THR A 231 6.94 -0.65 -2.45
N TRP A 232 7.40 -1.23 -1.36
CA TRP A 232 8.52 -2.16 -1.33
C TRP A 232 8.39 -3.15 -0.19
N ARG A 233 9.03 -4.29 -0.36
CA ARG A 233 9.29 -5.22 0.73
C ARG A 233 10.70 -5.01 1.25
N SER A 234 10.97 -5.49 2.46
CA SER A 234 12.32 -5.51 3.03
C SER A 234 12.62 -6.90 3.61
N GLU A 235 13.88 -7.19 3.90
CA GLU A 235 14.24 -8.45 4.57
C GLU A 235 13.46 -8.62 5.87
N TRP A 236 13.30 -7.54 6.65
CA TRP A 236 12.51 -7.54 7.87
C TRP A 236 11.03 -7.88 7.61
N SER A 237 10.40 -7.25 6.62
CA SER A 237 8.98 -7.48 6.30
C SER A 237 8.72 -8.89 5.81
N TYR A 238 9.65 -9.49 5.07
CA TYR A 238 9.56 -10.89 4.68
C TYR A 238 9.77 -11.85 5.86
N ALA A 239 10.63 -11.50 6.81
CA ALA A 239 10.80 -12.29 8.02
C ALA A 239 9.54 -12.27 8.91
N GLU A 240 8.87 -11.12 9.02
CA GLU A 240 7.58 -11.01 9.71
C GLU A 240 6.52 -11.87 9.02
N ALA A 241 6.35 -11.73 7.71
CA ALA A 241 5.40 -12.50 6.91
C ALA A 241 5.64 -14.01 7.05
N GLY A 242 6.88 -14.48 6.94
CA GLY A 242 7.23 -15.89 7.15
C GLY A 242 6.91 -16.38 8.56
N SER A 243 7.08 -15.53 9.58
CA SER A 243 6.68 -15.84 10.95
C SER A 243 5.17 -15.92 11.13
N ARG A 244 4.40 -15.06 10.45
CA ARG A 244 2.93 -15.15 10.41
C ARG A 244 2.46 -16.45 9.75
N CYS A 245 3.07 -16.82 8.61
CA CYS A 245 2.79 -18.12 7.97
C CYS A 245 3.07 -19.29 8.92
N PHE A 246 4.23 -19.30 9.60
CA PHE A 246 4.56 -20.34 10.58
C PHE A 246 3.51 -20.41 11.70
N ASN A 247 3.15 -19.27 12.27
CA ASN A 247 2.15 -19.19 13.31
C ASN A 247 0.79 -19.74 12.85
N GLY A 248 0.34 -19.39 11.64
CA GLY A 248 -0.91 -19.89 11.08
C GLY A 248 -0.93 -21.42 10.92
N LEU A 249 0.21 -22.03 10.56
CA LEU A 249 0.33 -23.51 10.52
C LEU A 249 0.24 -24.11 11.93
N VAL A 250 0.96 -23.53 12.89
CA VAL A 250 0.98 -24.01 14.28
C VAL A 250 -0.40 -23.86 14.93
N ARG A 251 -1.12 -22.77 14.64
CA ARG A 251 -2.48 -22.53 15.12
C ARG A 251 -3.47 -23.58 14.61
N LYS A 252 -3.31 -24.05 13.37
CA LYS A 252 -4.12 -25.16 12.83
C LYS A 252 -3.93 -26.47 13.59
N LEU A 253 -2.84 -26.61 14.35
CA LEU A 253 -2.59 -27.76 15.24
C LEU A 253 -3.12 -27.54 16.66
N GLY A 254 -3.89 -26.46 16.90
CA GLY A 254 -4.50 -26.16 18.21
C GLY A 254 -3.59 -25.41 19.19
N VAL A 255 -2.41 -24.97 18.74
CA VAL A 255 -1.47 -24.21 19.59
C VAL A 255 -1.67 -22.71 19.37
N ALA A 256 -1.67 -21.91 20.44
CA ALA A 256 -1.69 -20.45 20.37
C ALA A 256 -0.25 -19.89 20.30
N PRO A 257 0.31 -19.59 19.12
CA PRO A 257 1.67 -19.09 19.00
C PRO A 257 1.76 -17.63 19.42
N ARG A 258 2.91 -17.22 19.96
CA ARG A 258 3.19 -15.81 20.19
C ARG A 258 3.30 -15.07 18.85
N ALA A 259 2.66 -13.90 18.74
CA ALA A 259 2.77 -13.02 17.58
C ALA A 259 4.23 -12.68 17.23
N PRO A 260 4.56 -12.42 15.95
CA PRO A 260 5.83 -11.80 15.59
C PRO A 260 5.98 -10.45 16.25
N GLY A 261 7.19 -10.12 16.67
CA GLY A 261 7.49 -8.77 17.19
C GLY A 261 7.55 -7.74 16.08
N ARG A 262 7.13 -6.51 16.39
CA ARG A 262 7.35 -5.36 15.51
C ARG A 262 8.83 -4.95 15.51
N TRP A 263 9.25 -4.17 14.50
CA TRP A 263 10.63 -3.67 14.45
C TRP A 263 11.00 -2.97 15.78
N PRO A 264 12.22 -3.19 16.33
CA PRO A 264 13.37 -3.89 15.73
C PRO A 264 13.44 -5.40 16.02
N ALA A 265 12.37 -6.06 16.42
CA ALA A 265 12.39 -7.48 16.71
C ALA A 265 12.79 -8.30 15.48
N ASN A 266 13.65 -9.31 15.72
CA ASN A 266 14.08 -10.23 14.69
C ASN A 266 13.12 -11.45 14.64
N ASN A 267 12.44 -11.62 13.51
CA ASN A 267 11.48 -12.69 13.26
C ASN A 267 12.07 -13.87 12.46
N GLN A 268 13.37 -13.97 12.32
CA GLN A 268 14.04 -14.92 11.41
C GLN A 268 13.82 -16.40 11.76
N VAL A 269 13.79 -16.77 13.03
CA VAL A 269 13.71 -18.20 13.44
C VAL A 269 12.44 -18.85 12.89
N LYS A 270 11.27 -18.29 13.15
CA LYS A 270 10.00 -18.82 12.64
C LYS A 270 9.90 -18.73 11.12
N SER A 271 10.40 -17.65 10.54
CA SER A 271 10.46 -17.45 9.09
C SER A 271 11.30 -18.53 8.41
N LEU A 272 12.50 -18.84 8.94
CA LEU A 272 13.34 -19.91 8.44
C LEU A 272 12.67 -21.30 8.59
N ALA A 273 12.04 -21.55 9.72
CA ALA A 273 11.30 -22.81 9.95
C ALA A 273 10.16 -22.96 8.91
N PHE A 274 9.40 -21.90 8.64
CA PHE A 274 8.37 -21.91 7.59
C PHE A 274 8.96 -22.16 6.20
N ARG A 275 10.06 -21.48 5.85
CA ARG A 275 10.74 -21.67 4.54
C ARG A 275 11.25 -23.11 4.37
N ALA A 276 11.84 -23.69 5.41
CA ALA A 276 12.28 -25.09 5.40
C ALA A 276 11.11 -26.05 5.22
N TRP A 277 10.01 -25.85 5.96
CA TRP A 277 8.78 -26.63 5.82
C TRP A 277 8.20 -26.55 4.41
N ARG A 278 8.06 -25.33 3.85
CA ARG A 278 7.56 -25.09 2.50
C ARG A 278 8.39 -25.83 1.44
N LYS A 279 9.72 -25.77 1.56
CA LYS A 279 10.63 -26.48 0.66
C LYS A 279 10.48 -28.00 0.75
N ALA A 280 10.28 -28.54 1.97
CA ALA A 280 10.13 -29.98 2.19
C ALA A 280 8.79 -30.53 1.70
N THR A 281 7.71 -29.71 1.75
CA THR A 281 6.35 -30.16 1.41
C THR A 281 5.94 -29.82 -0.02
N GLY A 282 6.64 -28.93 -0.72
CA GLY A 282 6.24 -28.42 -2.04
C GLY A 282 4.95 -27.60 -2.04
N VAL A 283 4.39 -27.30 -0.86
CA VAL A 283 3.17 -26.49 -0.73
C VAL A 283 3.53 -25.02 -0.96
N PHE A 284 2.74 -24.33 -1.77
CA PHE A 284 2.99 -22.93 -2.22
C PHE A 284 4.22 -22.78 -3.16
N GLY A 285 4.48 -23.79 -4.00
CA GLY A 285 5.45 -23.73 -5.11
C GLY A 285 4.89 -23.07 -6.35
#